data_1e78c91e49162fdd80a5a08d0e710be3
#
_entry.id   1e78c91e49162fdd80a5a08d0e710be3
#
_cell.length_a   1.000
_cell.length_b   1.000
_cell.length_c   1.000
_cell.angle_alpha   90.00
_cell.angle_beta   90.00
_cell.angle_gamma   90.00
#
_symmetry.space_group_name_H-M   'P 1'
#
loop_
_entity.id
_entity.type
_entity.pdbx_description
1 polymer ?
#
loop_
_entity_poly.entity_id
_entity_poly.type
_entity_poly.pdbx_seq_one_letter_code
_entity_poly.pdbx_strand_id
1 'polypeptide(L)'
;DYQAVPSRANLIYNSAFLRHDESRRRNFLEAVNKGEKKINSSTLYPHEIVAGYNVNTSAKCNPNLEALWKNLPDTVKGAENVIVVADGSGSMGHRIANGSARALDVANALAIYFAERSVGQFHDKYITFSNRPQLVDLSKGNGTLASKIRIALRHNEVANTNIEAVFDLILKTAVQHHLLPEELPGTILILSDMEFDICACDNHSCYCLQPNLFEVIGKRYEDAGYRLPRLAFWNILSRSNTIPIKQNEMGVALISGFSTAAVDMVLSNKLDPYECLIETITRDRYKPIILPATKPKTVVKVRKK
;
A
#
# COMPACT_ATOMS: atom_id res chain seq x y z
N ASP A 1 -25.35 12.87 -15.38
CA ASP A 1 -24.92 13.06 -13.99
C ASP A 1 -23.50 12.53 -13.80
N TYR A 2 -22.58 13.39 -13.34
CA TYR A 2 -21.18 13.01 -13.14
C TYR A 2 -20.96 12.07 -11.94
N GLN A 3 -21.88 11.98 -10.99
CA GLN A 3 -21.80 11.03 -9.88
C GLN A 3 -22.03 9.58 -10.34
N ALA A 4 -22.73 9.38 -11.45
CA ALA A 4 -22.97 8.05 -12.03
C ALA A 4 -21.83 7.56 -12.94
N VAL A 5 -20.87 8.44 -13.30
CA VAL A 5 -19.75 8.06 -14.19
C VAL A 5 -18.84 7.03 -13.49
N PRO A 6 -18.52 5.90 -14.15
CA PRO A 6 -17.63 4.88 -13.56
C PRO A 6 -16.22 5.43 -13.25
N SER A 7 -15.57 4.84 -12.26
CA SER A 7 -14.25 5.26 -11.77
C SER A 7 -13.21 5.44 -12.89
N ARG A 8 -13.06 4.41 -13.74
CA ARG A 8 -12.07 4.43 -14.83
C ARG A 8 -12.41 5.46 -15.91
N ALA A 9 -13.69 5.69 -16.18
CA ALA A 9 -14.13 6.73 -17.11
C ALA A 9 -13.83 8.13 -16.57
N ASN A 10 -14.00 8.37 -15.26
CA ASN A 10 -13.59 9.62 -14.61
C ASN A 10 -12.09 9.89 -14.74
N LEU A 11 -11.25 8.85 -14.67
CA LEU A 11 -9.81 8.99 -14.85
C LEU A 11 -9.42 9.29 -16.30
N ILE A 12 -9.93 8.50 -17.25
CA ILE A 12 -9.47 8.51 -18.64
C ILE A 12 -10.09 9.66 -19.45
N TYR A 13 -11.40 9.91 -19.28
CA TYR A 13 -12.15 10.83 -20.14
C TYR A 13 -12.31 12.23 -19.58
N ASN A 14 -11.58 12.61 -18.51
CA ASN A 14 -11.71 13.94 -17.92
C ASN A 14 -11.46 15.07 -18.94
N SER A 15 -10.47 14.91 -19.83
CA SER A 15 -10.18 15.90 -20.88
C SER A 15 -11.33 16.02 -21.88
N ALA A 16 -12.03 14.92 -22.20
CA ALA A 16 -13.22 14.94 -23.07
C ALA A 16 -14.40 15.65 -22.37
N PHE A 17 -14.62 15.36 -21.09
CA PHE A 17 -15.65 16.05 -20.30
C PHE A 17 -15.41 17.57 -20.25
N LEU A 18 -14.15 17.99 -20.06
CA LEU A 18 -13.81 19.41 -20.06
C LEU A 18 -13.98 20.06 -21.45
N ARG A 19 -13.75 19.35 -22.55
CA ARG A 19 -13.97 19.91 -23.90
C ARG A 19 -15.45 20.08 -24.25
N HIS A 20 -16.31 19.17 -23.78
CA HIS A 20 -17.70 19.14 -24.19
C HIS A 20 -18.68 19.75 -23.18
N ASP A 21 -18.26 19.88 -21.90
CA ASP A 21 -19.12 20.31 -20.80
C ASP A 21 -18.30 20.95 -19.65
N GLU A 22 -17.46 21.91 -20.02
CA GLU A 22 -16.43 22.46 -19.12
C GLU A 22 -17.02 23.01 -17.83
N SER A 23 -18.00 23.90 -17.93
CA SER A 23 -18.57 24.60 -16.75
C SER A 23 -19.17 23.61 -15.76
N ARG A 24 -19.98 22.67 -16.22
CA ARG A 24 -20.63 21.67 -15.35
C ARG A 24 -19.60 20.69 -14.77
N ARG A 25 -18.57 20.28 -15.55
CA ARG A 25 -17.49 19.41 -15.06
C ARG A 25 -16.64 20.13 -14.00
N ARG A 26 -16.26 21.38 -14.21
CA ARG A 26 -15.49 22.17 -13.21
C ARG A 26 -16.28 22.34 -11.92
N ASN A 27 -17.55 22.75 -12.00
CA ASN A 27 -18.42 22.90 -10.83
C ASN A 27 -18.61 21.59 -10.08
N PHE A 28 -18.71 20.46 -10.80
CA PHE A 28 -18.78 19.14 -10.18
C PHE A 28 -17.50 18.79 -9.42
N LEU A 29 -16.32 18.96 -10.02
CA LEU A 29 -15.03 18.68 -9.38
C LEU A 29 -14.79 19.61 -8.18
N GLU A 30 -15.19 20.87 -8.26
CA GLU A 30 -15.11 21.80 -7.14
C GLU A 30 -15.98 21.34 -5.97
N ALA A 31 -17.24 20.95 -6.22
CA ALA A 31 -18.14 20.42 -5.22
C ALA A 31 -17.61 19.11 -4.59
N VAL A 32 -16.98 18.24 -5.40
CA VAL A 32 -16.31 17.03 -4.87
C VAL A 32 -15.13 17.39 -3.97
N ASN A 33 -14.28 18.33 -4.39
CA ASN A 33 -13.12 18.74 -3.59
C ASN A 33 -13.51 19.46 -2.28
N LYS A 34 -14.68 20.09 -2.26
CA LYS A 34 -15.29 20.64 -1.03
C LYS A 34 -16.00 19.58 -0.15
N GLY A 35 -16.15 18.36 -0.63
CA GLY A 35 -16.87 17.29 0.07
C GLY A 35 -18.38 17.30 -0.07
N GLU A 36 -18.94 18.18 -0.91
CA GLU A 36 -20.40 18.32 -1.14
C GLU A 36 -20.95 17.20 -2.06
N LYS A 37 -20.12 16.66 -2.92
CA LYS A 37 -20.44 15.56 -3.85
C LYS A 37 -19.39 14.46 -3.80
N LYS A 38 -19.73 13.30 -4.33
CA LYS A 38 -18.81 12.16 -4.46
C LYS A 38 -18.51 11.86 -5.92
N ILE A 39 -17.28 11.43 -6.21
CA ILE A 39 -16.87 10.90 -7.50
C ILE A 39 -16.52 9.42 -7.33
N ASN A 40 -16.90 8.58 -8.29
CA ASN A 40 -16.56 7.17 -8.24
C ASN A 40 -15.07 6.98 -8.49
N SER A 41 -14.37 6.37 -7.55
CA SER A 41 -12.95 5.99 -7.61
C SER A 41 -12.67 4.59 -7.04
N SER A 42 -13.70 3.87 -6.58
CA SER A 42 -13.59 2.62 -5.80
C SER A 42 -12.92 1.45 -6.55
N THR A 43 -12.80 1.52 -7.87
CA THR A 43 -12.15 0.48 -8.68
C THR A 43 -10.77 0.93 -9.20
N LEU A 44 -10.29 2.09 -8.78
CA LEU A 44 -8.96 2.58 -9.14
C LEU A 44 -7.93 2.16 -8.10
N TYR A 45 -6.72 1.89 -8.57
CA TYR A 45 -5.56 1.72 -7.72
C TYR A 45 -4.87 3.08 -7.48
N PRO A 46 -4.22 3.28 -6.31
CA PRO A 46 -3.48 4.51 -6.01
C PRO A 46 -2.49 4.91 -7.12
N HIS A 47 -1.73 3.96 -7.64
CA HIS A 47 -0.73 4.23 -8.69
C HIS A 47 -1.33 4.69 -10.04
N GLU A 48 -2.56 4.28 -10.37
CA GLU A 48 -3.22 4.74 -11.60
C GLU A 48 -3.53 6.24 -11.55
N ILE A 49 -3.89 6.74 -10.36
CA ILE A 49 -4.14 8.17 -10.16
C ILE A 49 -2.83 8.95 -10.16
N VAL A 50 -1.80 8.43 -9.47
CA VAL A 50 -0.47 9.04 -9.43
C VAL A 50 0.15 9.11 -10.83
N ALA A 51 0.01 8.06 -11.64
CA ALA A 51 0.48 8.03 -13.02
C ALA A 51 -0.15 9.14 -13.89
N GLY A 52 -1.39 9.55 -13.59
CA GLY A 52 -2.06 10.66 -14.26
C GLY A 52 -1.35 12.02 -14.11
N TYR A 53 -0.44 12.15 -13.15
CA TYR A 53 0.42 13.34 -12.99
C TYR A 53 1.64 13.35 -13.90
N ASN A 54 1.85 12.34 -14.76
CA ASN A 54 3.08 12.19 -15.55
C ASN A 54 4.33 12.35 -14.66
N VAL A 55 4.44 11.48 -13.68
CA VAL A 55 5.32 11.54 -12.51
C VAL A 55 6.68 12.16 -12.81
N ASN A 56 6.76 13.47 -12.65
CA ASN A 56 7.98 14.26 -12.72
C ASN A 56 7.95 15.32 -11.60
N THR A 57 9.09 15.95 -11.36
CA THR A 57 9.25 16.94 -10.28
C THR A 57 8.43 18.23 -10.48
N SER A 58 7.77 18.41 -11.62
CA SER A 58 6.95 19.58 -11.96
C SER A 58 5.44 19.31 -11.95
N ALA A 59 4.99 18.23 -11.30
CA ALA A 59 3.56 17.91 -11.18
C ALA A 59 2.75 19.10 -10.67
N LYS A 60 1.81 19.58 -11.51
CA LYS A 60 0.87 20.65 -11.13
C LYS A 60 -0.39 20.02 -10.56
N CYS A 61 -1.02 20.72 -9.61
CA CYS A 61 -2.29 20.26 -9.04
C CYS A 61 -3.34 20.04 -10.14
N ASN A 62 -3.97 18.85 -10.15
CA ASN A 62 -5.02 18.49 -11.09
C ASN A 62 -6.32 18.20 -10.30
N PRO A 63 -7.34 19.05 -10.39
CA PRO A 63 -8.57 18.90 -9.59
C PRO A 63 -9.28 17.56 -9.74
N ASN A 64 -9.20 16.92 -10.92
CA ASN A 64 -9.79 15.61 -11.14
C ASN A 64 -9.01 14.50 -10.39
N LEU A 65 -7.68 14.53 -10.48
CA LEU A 65 -6.84 13.52 -9.80
C LEU A 65 -6.91 13.68 -8.28
N GLU A 66 -6.94 14.93 -7.79
CA GLU A 66 -7.16 15.21 -6.35
C GLU A 66 -8.53 14.68 -5.89
N ALA A 67 -9.59 14.91 -6.67
CA ALA A 67 -10.93 14.42 -6.36
C ALA A 67 -11.00 12.89 -6.33
N LEU A 68 -10.39 12.22 -7.32
CA LEU A 68 -10.33 10.76 -7.39
C LEU A 68 -9.55 10.17 -6.21
N TRP A 69 -8.41 10.78 -5.86
CA TRP A 69 -7.56 10.36 -4.75
C TRP A 69 -8.28 10.44 -3.39
N LYS A 70 -8.91 11.58 -3.10
CA LYS A 70 -9.68 11.78 -1.86
C LYS A 70 -10.85 10.81 -1.70
N ASN A 71 -11.39 10.30 -2.82
CA ASN A 71 -12.52 9.38 -2.81
C ASN A 71 -12.10 7.91 -2.95
N LEU A 72 -10.80 7.59 -2.92
CA LEU A 72 -10.34 6.19 -2.83
C LEU A 72 -10.92 5.53 -1.57
N PRO A 73 -11.31 4.23 -1.66
CA PRO A 73 -11.72 3.48 -0.48
C PRO A 73 -10.63 3.52 0.60
N ASP A 74 -11.04 3.63 1.84
CA ASP A 74 -10.14 3.49 2.97
C ASP A 74 -10.08 2.01 3.40
N THR A 75 -8.99 1.34 3.03
CA THR A 75 -8.73 -0.06 3.37
C THR A 75 -7.99 -0.24 4.69
N VAL A 76 -7.62 0.86 5.35
CA VAL A 76 -6.88 0.84 6.63
C VAL A 76 -7.80 1.11 7.82
N LYS A 77 -9.03 1.56 7.55
CA LYS A 77 -10.00 1.96 8.58
C LYS A 77 -10.31 0.82 9.54
N GLY A 78 -10.02 1.03 10.82
CA GLY A 78 -10.25 0.05 11.89
C GLY A 78 -9.13 -0.97 12.07
N ALA A 79 -8.05 -0.89 11.29
CA ALA A 79 -6.82 -1.66 11.49
C ALA A 79 -5.89 -0.98 12.51
N GLU A 80 -4.89 -1.73 12.98
CA GLU A 80 -3.78 -1.16 13.74
C GLU A 80 -3.04 -0.11 12.90
N ASN A 81 -2.41 0.86 13.58
CA ASN A 81 -1.60 1.87 12.90
C ASN A 81 -0.48 1.22 12.09
N VAL A 82 -0.27 1.69 10.87
CA VAL A 82 0.69 1.11 9.91
C VAL A 82 1.72 2.15 9.52
N ILE A 83 3.00 1.77 9.51
CA ILE A 83 4.06 2.56 8.89
C ILE A 83 4.55 1.85 7.62
N VAL A 84 4.62 2.59 6.52
CA VAL A 84 5.15 2.07 5.26
C VAL A 84 6.63 2.35 5.15
N VAL A 85 7.36 1.37 4.66
CA VAL A 85 8.76 1.47 4.28
C VAL A 85 8.84 1.24 2.77
N ALA A 86 9.20 2.26 2.01
CA ALA A 86 9.21 2.23 0.56
C ALA A 86 10.62 2.04 0.01
N ASP A 87 10.79 1.00 -0.81
CA ASP A 87 12.05 0.70 -1.48
C ASP A 87 12.25 1.64 -2.67
N GLY A 88 13.38 2.36 -2.66
CA GLY A 88 13.81 3.25 -3.73
C GLY A 88 14.96 2.69 -4.59
N SER A 89 15.30 1.40 -4.44
CA SER A 89 16.41 0.76 -5.14
C SER A 89 16.30 0.83 -6.67
N GLY A 90 17.41 0.68 -7.38
CA GLY A 90 17.44 0.75 -8.84
C GLY A 90 16.58 -0.31 -9.52
N SER A 91 16.43 -1.49 -8.92
CA SER A 91 15.57 -2.58 -9.40
C SER A 91 14.10 -2.18 -9.45
N MET A 92 13.62 -1.32 -8.54
CA MET A 92 12.28 -0.75 -8.54
C MET A 92 11.95 0.11 -9.77
N GLY A 93 12.96 0.51 -10.55
CA GLY A 93 12.79 1.22 -11.82
C GLY A 93 12.16 0.38 -12.95
N HIS A 94 12.06 -0.95 -12.79
CA HIS A 94 11.50 -1.84 -13.81
C HIS A 94 9.96 -1.70 -13.91
N ARG A 95 9.45 -1.92 -15.13
CA ARG A 95 8.02 -1.89 -15.41
C ARG A 95 7.32 -3.14 -14.91
N ILE A 96 6.11 -2.96 -14.39
CA ILE A 96 5.26 -4.06 -13.93
C ILE A 96 4.57 -4.67 -15.14
N ALA A 97 4.82 -5.94 -15.39
CA ALA A 97 4.27 -6.72 -16.50
C ALA A 97 4.37 -5.95 -17.84
N ASN A 98 3.32 -5.95 -18.64
CA ASN A 98 3.25 -5.23 -19.92
C ASN A 98 2.70 -3.78 -19.74
N GLY A 99 2.62 -3.27 -18.53
CA GLY A 99 2.13 -1.93 -18.21
C GLY A 99 3.17 -0.83 -18.38
N SER A 100 2.73 0.41 -18.24
CA SER A 100 3.60 1.59 -18.22
C SER A 100 4.10 1.95 -16.81
N ALA A 101 3.46 1.45 -15.76
CA ALA A 101 3.81 1.73 -14.36
C ALA A 101 5.10 0.98 -13.96
N ARG A 102 5.98 1.67 -13.25
CA ARG A 102 7.16 1.07 -12.62
C ARG A 102 6.82 0.64 -11.21
N ALA A 103 7.57 -0.34 -10.68
CA ALA A 103 7.42 -0.74 -9.27
C ALA A 103 7.59 0.44 -8.32
N LEU A 104 8.53 1.34 -8.60
CA LEU A 104 8.76 2.56 -7.84
C LEU A 104 7.54 3.50 -7.82
N ASP A 105 6.82 3.63 -8.94
CA ASP A 105 5.62 4.47 -9.03
C ASP A 105 4.50 3.90 -8.15
N VAL A 106 4.38 2.56 -8.09
CA VAL A 106 3.43 1.87 -7.23
C VAL A 106 3.82 2.02 -5.76
N ALA A 107 5.11 1.82 -5.41
CA ALA A 107 5.61 1.98 -4.05
C ALA A 107 5.35 3.39 -3.51
N ASN A 108 5.69 4.43 -4.28
CA ASN A 108 5.44 5.81 -3.90
C ASN A 108 3.94 6.11 -3.73
N ALA A 109 3.10 5.62 -4.65
CA ALA A 109 1.65 5.83 -4.56
C ALA A 109 1.06 5.15 -3.31
N LEU A 110 1.48 3.93 -2.99
CA LEU A 110 1.07 3.22 -1.80
C LEU A 110 1.63 3.88 -0.53
N ALA A 111 2.89 4.33 -0.53
CA ALA A 111 3.48 5.05 0.60
C ALA A 111 2.66 6.30 0.94
N ILE A 112 2.29 7.12 -0.05
CA ILE A 112 1.43 8.29 0.16
C ILE A 112 0.04 7.87 0.66
N TYR A 113 -0.56 6.83 0.05
CA TYR A 113 -1.89 6.34 0.39
C TYR A 113 -1.98 5.90 1.86
N PHE A 114 -1.01 5.13 2.35
CA PHE A 114 -0.97 4.67 3.74
C PHE A 114 -0.57 5.76 4.72
N ALA A 115 0.40 6.61 4.35
CA ALA A 115 0.83 7.73 5.19
C ALA A 115 -0.34 8.66 5.54
N GLU A 116 -1.22 8.97 4.59
CA GLU A 116 -2.42 9.79 4.83
C GLU A 116 -3.45 9.11 5.73
N ARG A 117 -3.39 7.79 5.89
CA ARG A 117 -4.33 7.00 6.70
C ARG A 117 -3.76 6.55 8.03
N SER A 118 -2.45 6.73 8.23
CA SER A 118 -1.79 6.55 9.52
C SER A 118 -2.27 7.62 10.51
N VAL A 119 -2.13 7.34 11.79
CA VAL A 119 -2.56 8.27 12.85
C VAL A 119 -1.40 8.71 13.73
N GLY A 120 -1.62 9.74 14.56
CA GLY A 120 -0.66 10.23 15.53
C GLY A 120 0.63 10.78 14.89
N GLN A 121 1.77 10.50 15.52
CA GLN A 121 3.08 10.99 15.11
C GLN A 121 3.52 10.52 13.71
N PHE A 122 2.96 9.39 13.24
CA PHE A 122 3.27 8.81 11.93
C PHE A 122 2.30 9.22 10.82
N HIS A 123 1.30 10.05 11.14
CA HIS A 123 0.40 10.62 10.13
C HIS A 123 1.18 11.43 9.09
N ASP A 124 0.82 11.26 7.81
CA ASP A 124 1.51 11.86 6.65
C ASP A 124 3.01 11.53 6.58
N LYS A 125 3.47 10.42 7.16
CA LYS A 125 4.86 10.00 7.12
C LYS A 125 5.03 8.57 6.61
N TYR A 126 6.15 8.33 5.93
CA TYR A 126 6.63 7.01 5.56
C TYR A 126 8.15 6.95 5.71
N ILE A 127 8.74 5.77 5.65
CA ILE A 127 10.19 5.56 5.80
C ILE A 127 10.78 5.14 4.44
N THR A 128 11.95 5.66 4.08
CA THR A 128 12.71 5.15 2.93
C THR A 128 13.43 3.86 3.32
N PHE A 129 13.42 2.87 2.42
CA PHE A 129 14.15 1.62 2.63
C PHE A 129 15.55 1.72 2.05
N SER A 130 16.50 2.13 2.88
CA SER A 130 17.89 2.37 2.51
C SER A 130 18.85 1.99 3.66
N ASN A 131 20.16 2.07 3.44
CA ASN A 131 21.16 1.90 4.52
C ASN A 131 21.02 2.92 5.65
N ARG A 132 20.46 4.09 5.33
CA ARG A 132 20.15 5.16 6.28
C ARG A 132 18.70 5.58 6.10
N PRO A 133 17.76 4.80 6.64
CA PRO A 133 16.34 5.09 6.51
C PRO A 133 16.01 6.49 6.99
N GLN A 134 15.15 7.19 6.26
CA GLN A 134 14.69 8.53 6.61
C GLN A 134 13.17 8.51 6.83
N LEU A 135 12.71 9.18 7.87
CA LEU A 135 11.29 9.44 8.07
C LEU A 135 10.88 10.63 7.21
N VAL A 136 10.25 10.35 6.08
CA VAL A 136 9.80 11.37 5.11
C VAL A 136 8.47 11.94 5.56
N ASP A 137 8.42 13.25 5.70
CA ASP A 137 7.24 14.00 6.13
C ASP A 137 6.55 14.64 4.92
N LEU A 138 5.40 14.10 4.53
CA LEU A 138 4.59 14.56 3.41
C LEU A 138 3.77 15.82 3.75
N SER A 139 3.61 16.15 5.03
CA SER A 139 2.89 17.35 5.48
C SER A 139 3.63 18.65 5.17
N LYS A 140 4.96 18.58 4.89
CA LYS A 140 5.78 19.72 4.50
C LYS A 140 5.41 20.36 3.16
N GLY A 141 4.45 19.75 2.44
CA GLY A 141 3.88 20.29 1.22
C GLY A 141 2.66 21.19 1.49
N ASN A 142 1.93 21.49 0.41
CA ASN A 142 0.69 22.28 0.48
C ASN A 142 -0.58 21.42 0.66
N GLY A 143 -0.46 20.17 1.11
CA GLY A 143 -1.55 19.24 1.34
C GLY A 143 -2.16 18.60 0.08
N THR A 144 -1.71 18.94 -1.12
CA THR A 144 -2.19 18.32 -2.36
C THR A 144 -1.43 17.04 -2.68
N LEU A 145 -2.09 16.09 -3.36
CA LEU A 145 -1.44 14.89 -3.87
C LEU A 145 -0.21 15.23 -4.74
N ALA A 146 -0.34 16.25 -5.61
CA ALA A 146 0.77 16.74 -6.42
C ALA A 146 1.99 17.13 -5.59
N SER A 147 1.81 17.78 -4.43
CA SER A 147 2.93 18.15 -3.55
C SER A 147 3.54 16.95 -2.85
N LYS A 148 2.71 15.99 -2.41
CA LYS A 148 3.16 14.75 -1.78
C LYS A 148 3.97 13.89 -2.76
N ILE A 149 3.53 13.77 -4.01
CA ILE A 149 4.29 13.09 -5.08
C ILE A 149 5.67 13.74 -5.26
N ARG A 150 5.75 15.07 -5.32
CA ARG A 150 7.04 15.77 -5.46
C ARG A 150 7.97 15.53 -4.28
N ILE A 151 7.44 15.46 -3.06
CA ILE A 151 8.23 15.12 -1.86
C ILE A 151 8.74 13.69 -1.98
N ALA A 152 7.87 12.72 -2.26
CA ALA A 152 8.25 11.31 -2.37
C ALA A 152 9.36 11.11 -3.42
N LEU A 153 9.23 11.72 -4.61
CA LEU A 153 10.23 11.62 -5.68
C LEU A 153 11.63 12.14 -5.31
N ARG A 154 11.72 13.10 -4.38
CA ARG A 154 13.01 13.63 -3.91
C ARG A 154 13.73 12.69 -2.94
N HIS A 155 13.02 11.75 -2.34
CA HIS A 155 13.54 10.82 -1.35
C HIS A 155 13.73 9.41 -1.90
N ASN A 156 13.62 9.22 -3.22
CA ASN A 156 13.97 7.96 -3.87
C ASN A 156 15.51 7.86 -3.94
N GLU A 157 16.08 7.10 -3.03
CA GLU A 157 17.51 6.84 -2.98
C GLU A 157 17.79 5.42 -3.44
N VAL A 158 18.75 5.29 -4.37
CA VAL A 158 19.29 3.97 -4.76
C VAL A 158 20.32 3.57 -3.71
N ALA A 159 19.92 2.76 -2.75
CA ALA A 159 20.79 2.31 -1.67
C ALA A 159 20.41 0.89 -1.21
N ASN A 160 21.37 0.20 -0.59
CA ASN A 160 21.13 -1.10 0.04
C ASN A 160 20.13 -0.96 1.20
N THR A 161 19.42 -2.02 1.48
CA THR A 161 18.31 -2.06 2.44
C THR A 161 18.77 -2.54 3.82
N ASN A 162 18.40 -1.82 4.89
CA ASN A 162 18.73 -2.17 6.26
C ASN A 162 17.48 -2.20 7.15
N ILE A 163 16.98 -3.40 7.43
CA ILE A 163 15.77 -3.61 8.23
C ILE A 163 16.00 -3.20 9.70
N GLU A 164 17.15 -3.51 10.28
CA GLU A 164 17.47 -3.13 11.67
C GLU A 164 17.41 -1.62 11.86
N ALA A 165 17.99 -0.86 10.92
CA ALA A 165 17.96 0.60 10.97
C ALA A 165 16.54 1.17 10.85
N VAL A 166 15.61 0.49 10.16
CA VAL A 166 14.19 0.88 10.12
C VAL A 166 13.55 0.76 11.50
N PHE A 167 13.74 -0.38 12.18
CA PHE A 167 13.23 -0.57 13.55
C PHE A 167 13.84 0.44 14.52
N ASP A 168 15.15 0.67 14.45
CA ASP A 168 15.83 1.65 15.30
C ASP A 168 15.30 3.07 15.07
N LEU A 169 15.00 3.45 13.81
CA LEU A 169 14.41 4.75 13.49
C LEU A 169 13.01 4.92 14.11
N ILE A 170 12.18 3.89 14.05
CA ILE A 170 10.83 3.90 14.63
C ILE A 170 10.93 4.02 16.15
N LEU A 171 11.74 3.17 16.79
CA LEU A 171 11.94 3.19 18.23
C LEU A 171 12.49 4.52 18.72
N LYS A 172 13.52 5.06 18.04
CA LYS A 172 14.09 6.37 18.34
C LYS A 172 13.03 7.47 18.24
N THR A 173 12.20 7.43 17.22
CA THR A 173 11.11 8.39 17.05
C THR A 173 10.11 8.30 18.20
N ALA A 174 9.73 7.07 18.60
CA ALA A 174 8.81 6.85 19.71
C ALA A 174 9.37 7.40 21.03
N VAL A 175 10.62 7.08 21.36
CA VAL A 175 11.27 7.56 22.59
C VAL A 175 11.45 9.09 22.59
N GLN A 176 11.87 9.68 21.46
CA GLN A 176 12.06 11.13 21.34
C GLN A 176 10.78 11.93 21.49
N HIS A 177 9.67 11.39 21.05
CA HIS A 177 8.34 12.05 21.12
C HIS A 177 7.50 11.56 22.30
N HIS A 178 8.06 10.71 23.20
CA HIS A 178 7.37 10.15 24.37
C HIS A 178 6.02 9.52 24.02
N LEU A 179 5.98 8.74 22.92
CA LEU A 179 4.76 8.12 22.46
C LEU A 179 4.27 7.07 23.46
N LEU A 180 2.95 6.96 23.57
CA LEU A 180 2.36 5.83 24.30
C LEU A 180 2.53 4.54 23.49
N PRO A 181 2.56 3.36 24.13
CA PRO A 181 2.71 2.08 23.42
C PRO A 181 1.66 1.84 22.32
N GLU A 182 0.42 2.31 22.50
CA GLU A 182 -0.66 2.23 21.53
C GLU A 182 -0.54 3.21 20.36
N GLU A 183 0.30 4.23 20.46
CA GLU A 183 0.56 5.19 19.39
C GLU A 183 1.63 4.69 18.40
N LEU A 184 2.38 3.64 18.79
CA LEU A 184 3.35 3.03 17.91
C LEU A 184 2.64 2.27 16.78
N PRO A 185 3.20 2.26 15.54
CA PRO A 185 2.68 1.41 14.49
C PRO A 185 2.71 -0.07 14.91
N GLY A 186 1.56 -0.74 14.82
CA GLY A 186 1.47 -2.18 15.09
C GLY A 186 2.05 -3.03 13.95
N THR A 187 2.15 -2.44 12.74
CA THR A 187 2.66 -3.13 11.55
C THR A 187 3.59 -2.24 10.74
N ILE A 188 4.75 -2.77 10.37
CA ILE A 188 5.67 -2.21 9.39
C ILE A 188 5.42 -2.90 8.05
N LEU A 189 5.06 -2.13 7.02
CA LEU A 189 4.76 -2.62 5.70
C LEU A 189 5.87 -2.24 4.72
N ILE A 190 6.71 -3.22 4.33
CA ILE A 190 7.82 -3.00 3.40
C ILE A 190 7.35 -3.23 1.96
N LEU A 191 7.40 -2.19 1.15
CA LEU A 191 7.08 -2.21 -0.28
C LEU A 191 8.37 -2.37 -1.08
N SER A 192 8.60 -3.54 -1.69
CA SER A 192 9.84 -3.85 -2.41
C SER A 192 9.56 -4.84 -3.56
N ASP A 193 10.50 -4.98 -4.49
CA ASP A 193 10.53 -6.07 -5.47
C ASP A 193 11.19 -7.35 -4.92
N MET A 194 11.55 -7.34 -3.64
CA MET A 194 12.23 -8.44 -2.91
C MET A 194 13.62 -8.80 -3.47
N GLU A 195 14.19 -7.97 -4.31
CA GLU A 195 15.56 -8.13 -4.78
C GLU A 195 16.52 -7.39 -3.84
N PHE A 196 16.78 -7.98 -2.67
CA PHE A 196 17.74 -7.45 -1.71
C PHE A 196 19.17 -7.76 -2.19
N ASP A 197 20.04 -6.74 -2.24
CA ASP A 197 21.43 -6.91 -2.66
C ASP A 197 22.17 -7.94 -1.78
N ILE A 198 22.70 -8.96 -2.40
CA ILE A 198 23.50 -10.02 -1.77
C ILE A 198 24.85 -9.49 -1.25
N CYS A 199 25.18 -8.22 -1.55
CA CYS A 199 26.50 -7.63 -1.38
C CYS A 199 26.92 -7.24 0.05
N ALA A 200 26.21 -7.63 1.10
CA ALA A 200 26.63 -7.39 2.48
C ALA A 200 26.97 -8.66 3.24
N CYS A 201 27.20 -9.77 2.57
CA CYS A 201 27.72 -10.98 3.19
C CYS A 201 29.17 -11.21 2.77
N ASP A 202 30.12 -11.03 3.67
CA ASP A 202 31.41 -11.69 3.60
C ASP A 202 31.15 -13.19 3.51
N ASN A 203 31.57 -13.79 2.38
CA ASN A 203 31.71 -15.21 2.12
C ASN A 203 30.75 -16.16 2.87
N HIS A 204 29.75 -16.66 2.18
CA HIS A 204 28.98 -17.88 2.50
C HIS A 204 27.60 -17.82 3.14
N SER A 205 26.87 -16.74 3.17
CA SER A 205 25.43 -16.92 3.42
C SER A 205 24.56 -15.86 2.77
N CYS A 206 23.61 -16.35 1.95
CA CYS A 206 22.43 -15.59 1.55
C CYS A 206 21.87 -14.81 2.75
N TYR A 207 21.29 -13.63 2.51
CA TYR A 207 20.50 -12.88 3.45
C TYR A 207 19.33 -13.72 4.00
N CYS A 208 19.66 -14.66 4.84
CA CYS A 208 18.75 -15.06 5.89
C CYS A 208 18.89 -13.99 6.97
N LEU A 209 17.86 -13.19 7.22
CA LEU A 209 17.77 -12.40 8.45
C LEU A 209 18.22 -13.34 9.58
N GLN A 210 19.32 -12.98 10.26
CA GLN A 210 19.85 -13.87 11.27
C GLN A 210 18.74 -14.14 12.28
N PRO A 211 18.46 -15.39 12.64
CA PRO A 211 17.36 -15.71 13.58
C PRO A 211 17.40 -14.85 14.85
N ASN A 212 18.59 -14.48 15.30
CA ASN A 212 18.79 -13.67 16.49
C ASN A 212 18.54 -12.16 16.30
N LEU A 213 18.42 -11.66 15.06
CA LEU A 213 18.25 -10.22 14.82
C LEU A 213 16.93 -9.71 15.41
N PHE A 214 15.82 -10.41 15.14
CA PHE A 214 14.52 -10.03 15.67
C PHE A 214 14.42 -10.21 17.19
N GLU A 215 15.14 -11.18 17.78
CA GLU A 215 15.22 -11.32 19.23
C GLU A 215 15.94 -10.12 19.85
N VAL A 216 17.05 -9.67 19.25
CA VAL A 216 17.79 -8.49 19.70
C VAL A 216 16.96 -7.23 19.55
N ILE A 217 16.31 -7.04 18.42
CA ILE A 217 15.42 -5.88 18.18
C ILE A 217 14.25 -5.93 19.16
N GLY A 218 13.61 -7.09 19.32
CA GLY A 218 12.49 -7.30 20.23
C GLY A 218 12.81 -6.90 21.65
N LYS A 219 14.01 -7.30 22.15
CA LYS A 219 14.48 -6.91 23.46
C LYS A 219 14.70 -5.40 23.60
N ARG A 220 15.24 -4.72 22.58
CA ARG A 220 15.37 -3.24 22.57
C ARG A 220 14.02 -2.55 22.71
N TYR A 221 12.98 -3.07 22.03
CA TYR A 221 11.62 -2.53 22.13
C TYR A 221 11.03 -2.78 23.52
N GLU A 222 11.16 -4.00 24.04
CA GLU A 222 10.70 -4.37 25.39
C GLU A 222 11.38 -3.54 26.47
N ASP A 223 12.69 -3.39 26.42
CA ASP A 223 13.47 -2.56 27.35
C ASP A 223 13.04 -1.08 27.33
N ALA A 224 12.54 -0.60 26.19
CA ALA A 224 11.99 0.74 26.04
C ALA A 224 10.49 0.85 26.35
N GLY A 225 9.83 -0.26 26.74
CA GLY A 225 8.41 -0.30 27.09
C GLY A 225 7.46 -0.38 25.91
N TYR A 226 7.94 -0.78 24.72
CA TYR A 226 7.13 -0.90 23.50
C TYR A 226 7.02 -2.35 23.05
N ARG A 227 5.93 -2.63 22.32
CA ARG A 227 5.77 -3.91 21.62
C ARG A 227 6.45 -3.84 20.25
N LEU A 228 7.14 -4.91 19.87
CA LEU A 228 7.74 -5.01 18.53
C LEU A 228 6.63 -5.01 17.46
N PRO A 229 6.67 -4.10 16.47
CA PRO A 229 5.74 -4.10 15.35
C PRO A 229 5.86 -5.38 14.51
N ARG A 230 4.74 -5.86 13.98
CA ARG A 230 4.74 -6.94 12.99
C ARG A 230 5.39 -6.46 11.69
N LEU A 231 6.07 -7.37 11.01
CA LEU A 231 6.67 -7.09 9.72
C LEU A 231 5.85 -7.74 8.60
N ALA A 232 5.47 -6.95 7.61
CA ALA A 232 4.82 -7.44 6.41
C ALA A 232 5.60 -7.00 5.17
N PHE A 233 6.00 -7.97 4.35
CA PHE A 233 6.63 -7.70 3.06
C PHE A 233 5.59 -7.69 1.96
N TRP A 234 5.55 -6.63 1.20
CA TRP A 234 4.71 -6.52 0.03
C TRP A 234 5.55 -6.53 -1.24
N ASN A 235 5.52 -7.67 -1.91
CA ASN A 235 6.18 -7.85 -3.18
C ASN A 235 5.36 -7.16 -4.30
N ILE A 236 5.90 -6.06 -4.81
CA ILE A 236 5.28 -5.29 -5.90
C ILE A 236 5.66 -5.88 -7.26
N LEU A 237 6.91 -6.34 -7.41
CA LEU A 237 7.43 -6.89 -8.65
C LEU A 237 8.61 -7.82 -8.34
N SER A 238 8.35 -9.11 -8.10
CA SER A 238 9.43 -10.08 -8.02
C SER A 238 9.79 -10.59 -9.41
N ARG A 239 11.07 -10.51 -9.75
CA ARG A 239 11.66 -11.12 -10.95
C ARG A 239 12.38 -12.42 -10.60
N SER A 240 12.77 -12.59 -9.36
CA SER A 240 13.33 -13.80 -8.79
C SER A 240 12.30 -14.47 -7.88
N ASN A 241 12.34 -15.80 -7.77
CA ASN A 241 11.51 -16.53 -6.80
C ASN A 241 12.09 -16.45 -5.38
N THR A 242 12.82 -15.39 -5.07
CA THR A 242 13.48 -15.19 -3.78
C THR A 242 12.45 -14.78 -2.74
N ILE A 243 12.35 -15.53 -1.66
CA ILE A 243 11.55 -15.21 -0.49
C ILE A 243 12.52 -14.84 0.63
N PRO A 244 12.50 -13.59 1.14
CA PRO A 244 13.49 -13.12 2.11
C PRO A 244 13.42 -13.82 3.47
N ILE A 245 12.26 -14.36 3.82
CA ILE A 245 12.01 -15.07 5.09
C ILE A 245 11.02 -16.20 4.82
N LYS A 246 11.17 -17.33 5.52
CA LYS A 246 10.17 -18.38 5.51
C LYS A 246 8.87 -17.87 6.13
N GLN A 247 7.76 -18.20 5.50
CA GLN A 247 6.42 -17.81 5.97
C GLN A 247 6.21 -18.28 7.41
N ASN A 248 5.63 -17.39 8.24
CA ASN A 248 5.30 -17.62 9.66
C ASN A 248 6.47 -17.70 10.67
N GLU A 249 7.71 -17.46 10.27
CA GLU A 249 8.75 -17.22 11.22
C GLU A 249 8.60 -15.80 11.80
N MET A 250 8.42 -15.67 13.12
CA MET A 250 8.42 -14.40 13.88
C MET A 250 7.31 -13.38 13.49
N GLY A 251 6.14 -13.83 13.06
CA GLY A 251 5.00 -12.95 12.74
C GLY A 251 5.16 -12.17 11.41
N VAL A 252 5.97 -12.68 10.50
CA VAL A 252 6.15 -12.07 9.18
C VAL A 252 5.04 -12.50 8.23
N ALA A 253 4.44 -11.52 7.55
CA ALA A 253 3.46 -11.75 6.48
C ALA A 253 4.05 -11.41 5.11
N LEU A 254 3.67 -12.17 4.08
CA LEU A 254 4.07 -11.93 2.70
C LEU A 254 2.83 -11.59 1.86
N ILE A 255 2.90 -10.46 1.17
CA ILE A 255 1.86 -9.99 0.26
C ILE A 255 2.45 -9.91 -1.13
N SER A 256 1.68 -10.23 -2.17
CA SER A 256 2.10 -10.09 -3.56
C SER A 256 1.04 -9.35 -4.38
N GLY A 257 1.50 -8.58 -5.36
CA GLY A 257 0.64 -7.76 -6.23
C GLY A 257 0.59 -6.30 -5.80
N PHE A 258 -0.43 -5.55 -6.25
CA PHE A 258 -0.57 -4.12 -5.98
C PHE A 258 -2.01 -3.69 -5.64
N SER A 259 -2.83 -4.64 -5.21
CA SER A 259 -4.20 -4.37 -4.75
C SER A 259 -4.21 -4.01 -3.26
N THR A 260 -4.76 -2.87 -2.93
CA THR A 260 -4.96 -2.46 -1.52
C THR A 260 -5.87 -3.41 -0.75
N ALA A 261 -6.73 -4.17 -1.44
CA ALA A 261 -7.58 -5.19 -0.80
C ALA A 261 -6.77 -6.36 -0.20
N ALA A 262 -5.57 -6.66 -0.75
CA ALA A 262 -4.69 -7.68 -0.19
C ALA A 262 -4.13 -7.26 1.18
N VAL A 263 -3.98 -5.95 1.39
CA VAL A 263 -3.49 -5.40 2.66
C VAL A 263 -4.52 -5.50 3.77
N ASP A 264 -5.80 -5.28 3.44
CA ASP A 264 -6.90 -5.43 4.39
C ASP A 264 -6.88 -6.82 5.07
N MET A 265 -6.56 -7.87 4.30
CA MET A 265 -6.40 -9.22 4.81
C MET A 265 -5.24 -9.35 5.82
N VAL A 266 -4.11 -8.72 5.52
CA VAL A 266 -2.91 -8.78 6.39
C VAL A 266 -3.09 -7.92 7.64
N LEU A 267 -3.64 -6.72 7.50
CA LEU A 267 -3.87 -5.80 8.62
C LEU A 267 -4.96 -6.29 9.57
N SER A 268 -5.99 -6.98 9.05
CA SER A 268 -7.04 -7.60 9.87
C SER A 268 -6.60 -8.90 10.55
N ASN A 269 -5.35 -9.33 10.36
CA ASN A 269 -4.82 -10.61 10.85
C ASN A 269 -5.57 -11.86 10.34
N LYS A 270 -6.32 -11.71 9.25
CA LYS A 270 -7.06 -12.78 8.60
C LYS A 270 -6.14 -13.45 7.56
N LEU A 271 -5.31 -14.36 8.04
CA LEU A 271 -4.33 -15.05 7.18
C LEU A 271 -4.89 -16.35 6.56
N ASP A 272 -6.11 -16.76 6.94
CA ASP A 272 -6.78 -17.91 6.32
C ASP A 272 -7.34 -17.53 4.94
N PRO A 273 -6.81 -18.07 3.82
CA PRO A 273 -7.29 -17.76 2.49
C PRO A 273 -8.76 -18.12 2.25
N TYR A 274 -9.27 -19.15 2.94
CA TYR A 274 -10.66 -19.58 2.82
C TYR A 274 -11.61 -18.59 3.49
N GLU A 275 -11.31 -18.14 4.70
CA GLU A 275 -12.09 -17.11 5.39
C GLU A 275 -12.12 -15.80 4.58
N CYS A 276 -10.99 -15.39 4.04
CA CYS A 276 -10.88 -14.22 3.18
C CYS A 276 -11.70 -14.35 1.88
N LEU A 277 -11.72 -15.54 1.27
CA LEU A 277 -12.56 -15.83 0.11
C LEU A 277 -14.03 -15.68 0.48
N ILE A 278 -14.48 -16.35 1.55
CA ILE A 278 -15.88 -16.30 1.99
C ILE A 278 -16.32 -14.88 2.29
N GLU A 279 -15.51 -14.11 3.05
CA GLU A 279 -15.81 -12.71 3.33
C GLU A 279 -15.91 -11.88 2.05
N THR A 280 -15.03 -12.12 1.09
CA THR A 280 -15.04 -11.39 -0.18
C THR A 280 -16.31 -11.66 -0.99
N ILE A 281 -16.70 -12.93 -1.13
CA ILE A 281 -17.87 -13.31 -1.95
C ILE A 281 -19.20 -13.07 -1.24
N THR A 282 -19.22 -12.90 0.07
CA THR A 282 -20.42 -12.62 0.87
C THR A 282 -20.69 -11.12 1.04
N ARG A 283 -19.82 -10.24 0.52
CA ARG A 283 -20.04 -8.78 0.57
C ARG A 283 -21.38 -8.38 -0.04
N ASP A 284 -21.97 -7.32 0.48
CA ASP A 284 -23.29 -6.81 0.05
C ASP A 284 -23.45 -6.63 -1.46
N ARG A 285 -22.36 -6.26 -2.14
CA ARG A 285 -22.33 -6.09 -3.60
C ARG A 285 -22.67 -7.35 -4.39
N TYR A 286 -22.49 -8.53 -3.78
CA TYR A 286 -22.78 -9.83 -4.42
C TYR A 286 -24.12 -10.44 -3.99
N LYS A 287 -24.81 -9.88 -2.99
CA LYS A 287 -26.14 -10.33 -2.54
C LYS A 287 -27.19 -10.41 -3.66
N PRO A 288 -27.18 -9.53 -4.68
CA PRO A 288 -28.12 -9.65 -5.81
C PRO A 288 -27.86 -10.87 -6.71
N ILE A 289 -26.72 -11.54 -6.58
CA ILE A 289 -26.42 -12.74 -7.39
C ILE A 289 -27.16 -13.93 -6.83
N ILE A 290 -28.27 -14.29 -7.48
CA ILE A 290 -29.04 -15.50 -7.16
C ILE A 290 -28.45 -16.66 -7.95
N LEU A 291 -27.84 -17.61 -7.27
CA LEU A 291 -27.39 -18.85 -7.91
C LEU A 291 -28.61 -19.67 -8.34
N PRO A 292 -28.63 -20.21 -9.58
CA PRO A 292 -29.71 -21.11 -9.99
C PRO A 292 -29.71 -22.33 -9.05
N ALA A 293 -30.90 -22.70 -8.58
CA ALA A 293 -31.08 -23.87 -7.74
C ALA A 293 -30.42 -25.10 -8.41
N THR A 294 -29.45 -25.71 -7.76
CA THR A 294 -28.83 -26.94 -8.27
C THR A 294 -29.91 -28.02 -8.34
N LYS A 295 -30.28 -28.41 -9.56
CA LYS A 295 -31.16 -29.60 -9.72
C LYS A 295 -30.49 -30.77 -9.01
N PRO A 296 -31.22 -31.50 -8.14
CA PRO A 296 -30.65 -32.66 -7.50
C PRO A 296 -30.12 -33.61 -8.56
N LYS A 297 -28.87 -34.04 -8.45
CA LYS A 297 -28.28 -35.06 -9.34
C LYS A 297 -29.15 -36.32 -9.24
N THR A 298 -29.83 -36.69 -10.30
CA THR A 298 -30.57 -37.94 -10.39
C THR A 298 -29.56 -39.08 -10.23
N VAL A 299 -29.61 -39.77 -9.10
CA VAL A 299 -28.77 -40.93 -8.87
C VAL A 299 -29.26 -42.03 -9.82
N VAL A 300 -28.53 -42.26 -10.90
CA VAL A 300 -28.77 -43.37 -11.79
C VAL A 300 -28.37 -44.65 -11.03
N LYS A 301 -29.35 -45.40 -10.56
CA LYS A 301 -29.10 -46.72 -10.02
C LYS A 301 -28.61 -47.64 -11.16
N VAL A 302 -27.31 -47.91 -11.17
CA VAL A 302 -26.73 -48.95 -12.04
C VAL A 302 -27.27 -50.30 -11.54
N ARG A 303 -28.18 -50.91 -12.28
CA ARG A 303 -28.58 -52.33 -12.05
C ARG A 303 -27.39 -53.19 -12.39
N LYS A 304 -26.82 -53.86 -11.37
CA LYS A 304 -25.88 -54.96 -11.58
C LYS A 304 -26.66 -56.10 -12.24
N LYS A 305 -26.17 -56.51 -13.41
CA LYS A 305 -26.53 -57.85 -14.00
C LYS A 305 -25.63 -58.91 -13.44
#